data_38ee9233e72e5f8b37cab912a1237f50
#
_entry.id   38ee9233e72e5f8b37cab912a1237f50
#
_cell.length_a   1.000
_cell.length_b   1.000
_cell.length_c   1.000
_cell.angle_alpha   90.00
_cell.angle_beta   90.00
_cell.angle_gamma   90.00
#
_symmetry.space_group_name_H-M   'P 1'
#
loop_
_entity.id
_entity.type
_entity.pdbx_description
1 polymer ?
#
loop_
_entity_poly.entity_id
_entity_poly.type
_entity_poly.pdbx_seq_one_letter_code
_entity_poly.pdbx_strand_id
1 'polypeptide(L)'
;IVDELHAFAVDDRGWHLRAILSRLADYTVRPPQRIGLSATVSNPDQLLAWLAPEGERRVVGSAGVSTDADVTLDHVGSLENAAIVISRLHRGKKRLVFCDSRSYTEQLGNLLRGHGVRTFVSHASLSAVERRQAETAFAEEKDCVIVATSTLELGIDVGDLDVVIQIDAPSTVSSFLQRMGRTGRRAGARRNCLFLATTYQGFLLSLGVLQKWQEAWVEAALPPPEPWGVVAQQALAMVLEQG
;
A
#
# COMPACT_ATOMS: atom_id res chain seq x y z
N ILE A 1 15.32 12.16 5.92
CA ILE A 1 13.87 11.90 5.79
C ILE A 1 13.71 10.43 5.45
N VAL A 2 12.83 9.73 6.16
CA VAL A 2 12.43 8.33 5.89
C VAL A 2 10.98 8.36 5.45
N ASP A 3 10.76 8.06 4.17
CA ASP A 3 9.41 7.94 3.62
C ASP A 3 8.85 6.54 3.84
N GLU A 4 7.52 6.41 3.92
CA GLU A 4 6.81 5.15 4.20
C GLU A 4 7.34 4.43 5.46
N LEU A 5 7.62 5.19 6.51
CA LEU A 5 8.23 4.69 7.75
C LEU A 5 7.52 3.46 8.32
N HIS A 6 6.20 3.42 8.25
CA HIS A 6 5.39 2.28 8.71
C HIS A 6 5.73 0.97 7.99
N ALA A 7 6.06 1.02 6.69
CA ALA A 7 6.43 -0.15 5.91
C ALA A 7 7.83 -0.68 6.28
N PHE A 8 8.72 0.19 6.74
CA PHE A 8 10.04 -0.22 7.26
C PHE A 8 9.92 -0.79 8.67
N ALA A 9 9.10 -0.20 9.52
CA ALA A 9 9.05 -0.55 10.94
C ALA A 9 8.55 -1.97 11.21
N VAL A 10 7.82 -2.60 10.29
CA VAL A 10 7.20 -3.90 10.51
C VAL A 10 8.06 -5.11 10.13
N ASP A 11 9.30 -4.89 9.68
CA ASP A 11 10.24 -5.96 9.30
C ASP A 11 11.70 -5.63 9.65
N ASP A 12 12.61 -6.58 9.38
CA ASP A 12 14.05 -6.46 9.66
C ASP A 12 14.73 -5.32 8.89
N ARG A 13 14.17 -4.88 7.75
CA ARG A 13 14.70 -3.72 7.00
C ARG A 13 14.66 -2.44 7.85
N GLY A 14 13.64 -2.31 8.70
CA GLY A 14 13.55 -1.18 9.62
C GLY A 14 14.67 -1.20 10.66
N TRP A 15 14.96 -2.34 11.24
CA TRP A 15 16.08 -2.46 12.16
C TRP A 15 17.43 -2.18 11.50
N HIS A 16 17.60 -2.66 10.26
CA HIS A 16 18.80 -2.37 9.47
C HIS A 16 18.92 -0.87 9.20
N LEU A 17 17.83 -0.22 8.72
CA LEU A 17 17.80 1.23 8.53
C LEU A 17 18.16 1.99 9.81
N ARG A 18 17.57 1.61 10.94
CA ARG A 18 17.84 2.24 12.24
C ARG A 18 19.30 2.10 12.65
N ALA A 19 19.90 0.92 12.46
CA ALA A 19 21.32 0.69 12.74
C ALA A 19 22.21 1.59 11.87
N ILE A 20 21.93 1.70 10.57
CA ILE A 20 22.64 2.61 9.66
C ILE A 20 22.49 4.08 10.09
N LEU A 21 21.27 4.51 10.45
CA LEU A 21 21.03 5.88 10.93
C LEU A 21 21.74 6.18 12.25
N SER A 22 21.92 5.20 13.12
CA SER A 22 22.71 5.35 14.35
C SER A 22 24.20 5.51 14.03
N ARG A 23 24.74 4.64 13.19
CA ARG A 23 26.16 4.72 12.77
C ARG A 23 26.46 6.01 12.01
N LEU A 24 25.52 6.48 11.17
CA LEU A 24 25.67 7.77 10.47
C LEU A 24 25.85 8.94 11.45
N ALA A 25 25.23 8.89 12.63
CA ALA A 25 25.37 9.93 13.63
C ALA A 25 26.82 10.06 14.16
N ASP A 26 27.58 8.96 14.18
CA ASP A 26 28.99 8.94 14.63
C ASP A 26 29.93 9.69 13.67
N TYR A 27 29.52 9.83 12.40
CA TYR A 27 30.27 10.56 11.36
C TYR A 27 29.88 12.04 11.24
N THR A 28 28.97 12.52 12.08
CA THR A 28 28.45 13.89 11.99
C THR A 28 28.78 14.69 13.26
N VAL A 29 29.07 15.98 13.11
CA VAL A 29 29.34 16.88 14.25
C VAL A 29 28.12 17.04 15.16
N ARG A 30 26.93 16.90 14.59
CA ARG A 30 25.64 16.91 15.31
C ARG A 30 24.80 15.77 14.80
N PRO A 31 24.11 15.03 15.68
CA PRO A 31 23.17 13.99 15.24
C PRO A 31 22.17 14.53 14.22
N PRO A 32 21.96 13.87 13.08
CA PRO A 32 21.04 14.34 12.06
C PRO A 32 19.60 14.29 12.58
N GLN A 33 18.82 15.32 12.29
CA GLN A 33 17.37 15.30 12.54
C GLN A 33 16.74 14.17 11.74
N ARG A 34 15.94 13.34 12.39
CA ARG A 34 15.21 12.24 11.77
C ARG A 34 13.76 12.67 11.55
N ILE A 35 13.31 12.58 10.31
CA ILE A 35 11.92 12.90 9.92
C ILE A 35 11.34 11.64 9.28
N GLY A 36 10.28 11.10 9.87
CA GLY A 36 9.51 9.99 9.30
C GLY A 36 8.23 10.49 8.66
N LEU A 37 7.99 10.09 7.41
CA LEU A 37 6.70 10.22 6.74
C LEU A 37 6.01 8.86 6.77
N SER A 38 4.74 8.83 7.07
CA SER A 38 4.00 7.58 7.23
C SER A 38 2.56 7.73 6.77
N ALA A 39 1.97 6.65 6.26
CA ALA A 39 0.53 6.51 6.19
C ALA A 39 -0.09 6.47 7.60
N THR A 40 -1.42 6.38 7.66
CA THR A 40 -2.16 6.26 8.91
C THR A 40 -1.76 5.00 9.69
N VAL A 41 -1.34 5.17 10.92
CA VAL A 41 -1.02 4.11 11.89
C VAL A 41 -1.69 4.40 13.22
N SER A 42 -1.98 3.38 14.03
CA SER A 42 -2.60 3.57 15.35
C SER A 42 -1.62 4.01 16.44
N ASN A 43 -0.31 3.86 16.20
CA ASN A 43 0.75 4.07 17.20
C ASN A 43 1.86 5.02 16.77
N PRO A 44 1.55 6.26 16.34
CA PRO A 44 2.55 7.19 15.78
C PRO A 44 3.64 7.55 16.79
N ASP A 45 3.32 7.69 18.09
CA ASP A 45 4.28 8.01 19.14
C ASP A 45 5.30 6.89 19.37
N GLN A 46 4.84 5.62 19.35
CA GLN A 46 5.72 4.46 19.45
C GLN A 46 6.64 4.36 18.24
N LEU A 47 6.10 4.59 17.04
CA LEU A 47 6.86 4.58 15.80
C LEU A 47 7.92 5.69 15.78
N LEU A 48 7.57 6.88 16.28
CA LEU A 48 8.51 8.00 16.43
C LEU A 48 9.59 7.70 17.47
N ALA A 49 9.23 7.10 18.62
CA ALA A 49 10.18 6.67 19.64
C ALA A 49 11.15 5.61 19.12
N TRP A 50 10.67 4.72 18.27
CA TRP A 50 11.51 3.73 17.59
C TRP A 50 12.47 4.38 16.58
N LEU A 51 12.02 5.34 15.78
CA LEU A 51 12.86 6.03 14.80
C LEU A 51 13.93 6.91 15.47
N ALA A 52 13.55 7.63 16.52
CA ALA A 52 14.39 8.57 17.25
C ALA A 52 14.30 8.31 18.76
N PRO A 53 15.11 7.37 19.30
CA PRO A 53 15.03 6.97 20.72
C PRO A 53 15.43 8.10 21.66
N GLU A 54 16.23 9.05 21.21
CA GLU A 54 16.78 10.15 22.00
C GLU A 54 16.34 11.52 21.46
N GLY A 55 16.37 12.53 22.33
CA GLY A 55 16.05 13.92 21.99
C GLY A 55 14.55 14.26 22.01
N GLU A 56 14.26 15.49 21.63
CA GLU A 56 12.87 15.96 21.51
C GLU A 56 12.17 15.32 20.32
N ARG A 57 10.94 14.91 20.53
CA ARG A 57 10.12 14.20 19.55
C ARG A 57 8.77 14.88 19.38
N ARG A 58 8.30 14.98 18.15
CA ARG A 58 7.00 15.56 17.86
C ARG A 58 6.33 14.83 16.70
N VAL A 59 5.11 14.39 16.92
CA VAL A 59 4.20 13.95 15.86
C VAL A 59 3.50 15.18 15.29
N VAL A 60 3.50 15.31 13.96
CA VAL A 60 2.81 16.39 13.25
C VAL A 60 1.81 15.73 12.29
N GLY A 61 0.57 16.12 12.38
CA GLY A 61 -0.52 15.61 11.54
C GLY A 61 -1.80 15.36 12.36
N SER A 62 -2.89 15.09 11.67
CA SER A 62 -4.13 14.65 12.32
C SER A 62 -4.04 13.16 12.60
N ALA A 63 -4.07 12.78 13.88
CA ALA A 63 -4.31 11.41 14.25
C ALA A 63 -5.78 11.09 13.91
N GLY A 64 -6.00 10.16 12.99
CA GLY A 64 -7.34 9.66 12.73
C GLY A 64 -7.51 9.03 11.35
N VAL A 65 -8.27 7.95 11.32
CA VAL A 65 -8.72 7.31 10.09
C VAL A 65 -9.91 8.10 9.56
N SER A 66 -9.80 8.63 8.34
CA SER A 66 -10.96 9.24 7.67
C SER A 66 -11.89 8.15 7.17
N THR A 67 -13.14 8.19 7.62
CA THR A 67 -14.23 7.31 7.16
C THR A 67 -15.10 7.97 6.08
N ASP A 68 -14.74 9.18 5.62
CA ASP A 68 -15.46 9.87 4.54
C ASP A 68 -15.02 9.32 3.17
N ALA A 69 -15.71 8.29 2.74
CA ALA A 69 -15.50 7.65 1.44
C ALA A 69 -16.78 6.93 1.00
N ASP A 70 -16.96 6.83 -0.31
CA ASP A 70 -18.01 6.01 -0.92
C ASP A 70 -17.46 4.59 -1.13
N VAL A 71 -17.89 3.65 -0.28
CA VAL A 71 -17.41 2.27 -0.30
C VAL A 71 -18.60 1.33 -0.47
N THR A 72 -18.52 0.49 -1.49
CA THR A 72 -19.52 -0.53 -1.79
C THR A 72 -18.89 -1.91 -1.72
N LEU A 73 -19.60 -2.90 -1.20
CA LEU A 73 -19.21 -4.30 -1.19
C LEU A 73 -20.29 -5.13 -1.89
N ASP A 74 -19.87 -5.95 -2.85
CA ASP A 74 -20.75 -6.88 -3.55
C ASP A 74 -20.13 -8.29 -3.60
N HIS A 75 -20.95 -9.33 -3.51
CA HIS A 75 -20.55 -10.72 -3.66
C HIS A 75 -20.86 -11.22 -5.06
N VAL A 76 -19.84 -11.32 -5.90
CA VAL A 76 -19.97 -11.70 -7.31
C VAL A 76 -19.77 -13.20 -7.57
N GLY A 77 -19.21 -13.93 -6.60
CA GLY A 77 -19.11 -15.39 -6.58
C GLY A 77 -18.01 -16.00 -7.44
N SER A 78 -17.40 -15.25 -8.36
CA SER A 78 -16.24 -15.72 -9.15
C SER A 78 -15.47 -14.57 -9.77
N LEU A 79 -14.24 -14.87 -10.24
CA LEU A 79 -13.39 -13.89 -10.93
C LEU A 79 -13.94 -13.50 -12.30
N GLU A 80 -14.61 -14.43 -12.99
CA GLU A 80 -15.29 -14.20 -14.27
C GLU A 80 -16.44 -13.19 -14.09
N ASN A 81 -17.23 -13.35 -13.05
CA ASN A 81 -18.31 -12.41 -12.72
C ASN A 81 -17.74 -11.03 -12.34
N ALA A 82 -16.64 -10.98 -11.57
CA ALA A 82 -15.95 -9.74 -11.28
C ALA A 82 -15.50 -9.03 -12.58
N ALA A 83 -14.94 -9.77 -13.55
CA ALA A 83 -14.57 -9.21 -14.84
C ALA A 83 -15.76 -8.63 -15.60
N ILE A 84 -16.92 -9.31 -15.59
CA ILE A 84 -18.17 -8.81 -16.20
C ILE A 84 -18.59 -7.50 -15.54
N VAL A 85 -18.59 -7.44 -14.20
CA VAL A 85 -18.96 -6.24 -13.45
C VAL A 85 -18.00 -5.09 -13.80
N ILE A 86 -16.69 -5.31 -13.73
CA ILE A 86 -15.67 -4.29 -14.03
C ILE A 86 -15.78 -3.81 -15.49
N SER A 87 -16.06 -4.71 -16.43
CA SER A 87 -16.19 -4.35 -17.86
C SER A 87 -17.40 -3.43 -18.16
N ARG A 88 -18.39 -3.42 -17.28
CA ARG A 88 -19.64 -2.66 -17.44
C ARG A 88 -19.69 -1.41 -16.58
N LEU A 89 -19.13 -1.47 -15.36
CA LEU A 89 -19.15 -0.35 -14.44
C LEU A 89 -18.00 0.64 -14.73
N HIS A 90 -18.28 1.91 -14.48
CA HIS A 90 -17.31 3.00 -14.57
C HIS A 90 -16.62 3.12 -15.93
N ARG A 91 -17.34 2.84 -17.04
CA ARG A 91 -16.82 3.08 -18.39
C ARG A 91 -16.45 4.54 -18.58
N GLY A 92 -15.41 4.79 -19.36
CA GLY A 92 -14.88 6.13 -19.57
C GLY A 92 -13.98 6.63 -18.42
N LYS A 93 -13.71 5.78 -17.42
CA LYS A 93 -12.92 6.14 -16.21
C LYS A 93 -11.66 5.32 -16.10
N LYS A 94 -10.68 5.90 -15.38
CA LYS A 94 -9.46 5.20 -14.96
C LYS A 94 -9.74 4.36 -13.71
N ARG A 95 -9.60 3.05 -13.84
CA ARG A 95 -9.92 2.06 -12.80
C ARG A 95 -8.66 1.33 -12.38
N LEU A 96 -8.35 1.34 -11.09
CA LEU A 96 -7.29 0.54 -10.51
C LEU A 96 -7.91 -0.64 -9.75
N VAL A 97 -7.56 -1.84 -10.16
CA VAL A 97 -8.05 -3.09 -9.55
C VAL A 97 -6.93 -3.76 -8.79
N PHE A 98 -7.13 -4.01 -7.51
CA PHE A 98 -6.20 -4.76 -6.68
C PHE A 98 -6.63 -6.22 -6.54
N CYS A 99 -5.65 -7.12 -6.74
CA CYS A 99 -5.74 -8.55 -6.46
C CYS A 99 -4.59 -8.94 -5.54
N ASP A 100 -4.80 -9.88 -4.62
CA ASP A 100 -3.75 -10.26 -3.68
C ASP A 100 -2.78 -11.32 -4.22
N SER A 101 -3.05 -11.90 -5.41
CA SER A 101 -2.14 -12.84 -6.05
C SER A 101 -1.81 -12.47 -7.50
N ARG A 102 -0.58 -12.82 -7.93
CA ARG A 102 -0.14 -12.65 -9.33
C ARG A 102 -1.03 -13.44 -10.29
N SER A 103 -1.41 -14.67 -9.90
CA SER A 103 -2.27 -15.51 -10.71
C SER A 103 -3.63 -14.86 -10.96
N TYR A 104 -4.24 -14.30 -9.94
CA TYR A 104 -5.52 -13.59 -10.08
C TYR A 104 -5.36 -12.32 -10.91
N THR A 105 -4.25 -11.59 -10.75
CA THR A 105 -3.96 -10.39 -11.54
C THR A 105 -3.87 -10.69 -13.03
N GLU A 106 -3.17 -11.77 -13.42
CA GLU A 106 -3.06 -12.20 -14.81
C GLU A 106 -4.38 -12.75 -15.36
N GLN A 107 -5.07 -13.60 -14.59
CA GLN A 107 -6.36 -14.16 -14.99
C GLN A 107 -7.39 -13.05 -15.21
N LEU A 108 -7.54 -12.13 -14.27
CA LEU A 108 -8.47 -11.02 -14.39
C LEU A 108 -8.10 -10.09 -15.55
N GLY A 109 -6.79 -9.83 -15.75
CA GLY A 109 -6.31 -9.07 -16.90
C GLY A 109 -6.71 -9.69 -18.24
N ASN A 110 -6.60 -11.01 -18.38
CA ASN A 110 -7.00 -11.74 -19.58
C ASN A 110 -8.53 -11.74 -19.78
N LEU A 111 -9.30 -11.95 -18.71
CA LEU A 111 -10.77 -11.89 -18.76
C LEU A 111 -11.26 -10.50 -19.20
N LEU A 112 -10.70 -9.43 -18.66
CA LEU A 112 -11.05 -8.06 -19.03
C LEU A 112 -10.71 -7.74 -20.47
N ARG A 113 -9.55 -8.17 -20.97
CA ARG A 113 -9.19 -8.05 -22.40
C ARG A 113 -10.18 -8.82 -23.29
N GLY A 114 -10.61 -10.01 -22.87
CA GLY A 114 -11.65 -10.79 -23.54
C GLY A 114 -13.00 -10.07 -23.61
N HIS A 115 -13.30 -9.20 -22.66
CA HIS A 115 -14.48 -8.31 -22.67
C HIS A 115 -14.25 -6.98 -23.41
N GLY A 116 -13.12 -6.82 -24.12
CA GLY A 116 -12.80 -5.62 -24.90
C GLY A 116 -12.35 -4.42 -24.04
N VAL A 117 -11.99 -4.65 -22.78
CA VAL A 117 -11.48 -3.59 -21.89
C VAL A 117 -9.99 -3.41 -22.10
N ARG A 118 -9.54 -2.18 -22.33
CA ARG A 118 -8.11 -1.86 -22.38
C ARG A 118 -7.50 -2.06 -21.00
N THR A 119 -6.68 -3.11 -20.86
CA THR A 119 -6.23 -3.58 -19.55
C THR A 119 -4.73 -3.72 -19.51
N PHE A 120 -4.13 -3.11 -18.48
CA PHE A 120 -2.73 -3.25 -18.09
C PHE A 120 -2.64 -4.14 -16.85
N VAL A 121 -1.49 -4.82 -16.69
CA VAL A 121 -1.22 -5.67 -15.53
C VAL A 121 0.07 -5.20 -14.87
N SER A 122 0.11 -5.17 -13.54
CA SER A 122 1.29 -4.78 -12.78
C SER A 122 1.49 -5.66 -11.54
N HIS A 123 2.64 -6.33 -11.46
CA HIS A 123 3.06 -7.11 -10.29
C HIS A 123 4.60 -7.20 -10.20
N ALA A 124 5.11 -7.67 -9.08
CA ALA A 124 6.55 -7.69 -8.79
C ALA A 124 7.41 -8.52 -9.76
N SER A 125 6.81 -9.46 -10.52
CA SER A 125 7.54 -10.29 -11.48
C SER A 125 7.75 -9.63 -12.85
N LEU A 126 7.08 -8.49 -13.13
CA LEU A 126 7.33 -7.72 -14.34
C LEU A 126 8.68 -7.02 -14.25
N SER A 127 9.36 -6.94 -15.38
CA SER A 127 10.57 -6.13 -15.51
C SER A 127 10.26 -4.65 -15.23
N ALA A 128 11.27 -3.88 -14.86
CA ALA A 128 11.12 -2.43 -14.65
C ALA A 128 10.67 -1.70 -15.92
N VAL A 129 11.01 -2.23 -17.10
CA VAL A 129 10.61 -1.67 -18.39
C VAL A 129 9.12 -1.89 -18.64
N GLU A 130 8.63 -3.13 -18.51
CA GLU A 130 7.22 -3.46 -18.69
C GLU A 130 6.32 -2.69 -17.72
N ARG A 131 6.78 -2.56 -16.46
CA ARG A 131 6.05 -1.80 -15.43
C ARG A 131 5.91 -0.33 -15.83
N ARG A 132 7.02 0.33 -16.22
CA ARG A 132 6.99 1.73 -16.68
C ARG A 132 6.11 1.90 -17.92
N GLN A 133 6.17 0.98 -18.88
CA GLN A 133 5.30 1.03 -20.05
C GLN A 133 3.82 0.96 -19.68
N ALA A 134 3.45 0.06 -18.77
CA ALA A 134 2.08 -0.05 -18.27
C ALA A 134 1.63 1.24 -17.54
N GLU A 135 2.50 1.81 -16.72
CA GLU A 135 2.24 3.06 -15.98
C GLU A 135 2.08 4.26 -16.93
N THR A 136 2.99 4.40 -17.90
CA THR A 136 2.93 5.49 -18.89
C THR A 136 1.66 5.37 -19.74
N ALA A 137 1.40 4.19 -20.29
CA ALA A 137 0.22 3.95 -21.09
C ALA A 137 -1.07 4.20 -20.29
N PHE A 138 -1.11 3.77 -19.02
CA PHE A 138 -2.23 4.05 -18.14
C PHE A 138 -2.40 5.54 -17.85
N ALA A 139 -1.30 6.29 -17.68
CA ALA A 139 -1.36 7.73 -17.44
C ALA A 139 -1.98 8.50 -18.63
N GLU A 140 -1.70 8.06 -19.86
CA GLU A 140 -2.17 8.69 -21.08
C GLU A 140 -3.62 8.33 -21.45
N GLU A 141 -4.08 7.15 -21.08
CA GLU A 141 -5.42 6.65 -21.41
C GLU A 141 -6.52 7.22 -20.52
N LYS A 142 -7.74 7.35 -21.07
CA LYS A 142 -8.90 7.87 -20.33
C LYS A 142 -9.86 6.78 -19.86
N ASP A 143 -10.01 5.71 -20.66
CA ASP A 143 -10.87 4.55 -20.32
C ASP A 143 -10.04 3.29 -20.33
N CYS A 144 -9.51 2.94 -19.16
CA CYS A 144 -8.66 1.78 -19.01
C CYS A 144 -8.74 1.21 -17.60
N VAL A 145 -8.22 -0.01 -17.47
CA VAL A 145 -8.07 -0.72 -16.20
C VAL A 145 -6.60 -1.08 -16.02
N ILE A 146 -6.06 -0.84 -14.84
CA ILE A 146 -4.83 -1.50 -14.41
C ILE A 146 -5.17 -2.51 -13.33
N VAL A 147 -4.76 -3.76 -13.51
CA VAL A 147 -4.90 -4.82 -12.50
C VAL A 147 -3.56 -5.03 -11.85
N ALA A 148 -3.49 -4.90 -10.53
CA ALA A 148 -2.23 -4.91 -9.81
C ALA A 148 -2.28 -5.72 -8.51
N THR A 149 -1.12 -6.18 -8.08
CA THR A 149 -0.89 -6.61 -6.69
C THR A 149 -0.55 -5.39 -5.82
N SER A 150 -0.17 -5.61 -4.56
CA SER A 150 0.27 -4.56 -3.62
C SER A 150 1.41 -3.67 -4.14
N THR A 151 2.04 -4.00 -5.26
CA THR A 151 3.11 -3.19 -5.87
C THR A 151 2.68 -1.77 -6.22
N LEU A 152 1.39 -1.52 -6.43
CA LEU A 152 0.84 -0.19 -6.70
C LEU A 152 0.21 0.50 -5.46
N GLU A 153 0.36 -0.09 -4.27
CA GLU A 153 -0.04 0.56 -3.01
C GLU A 153 0.86 1.74 -2.67
N LEU A 154 2.17 1.60 -2.93
CA LEU A 154 3.21 2.56 -2.54
C LEU A 154 3.94 3.13 -3.75
N GLY A 155 4.26 4.42 -3.68
CA GLY A 155 5.31 5.07 -4.47
C GLY A 155 5.10 5.25 -5.96
N ILE A 156 3.94 4.94 -6.54
CA ILE A 156 3.71 5.11 -7.98
C ILE A 156 2.72 6.24 -8.24
N ASP A 157 3.13 7.16 -9.09
CA ASP A 157 2.24 8.20 -9.60
C ASP A 157 1.46 7.67 -10.82
N VAL A 158 0.34 7.02 -10.54
CA VAL A 158 -0.61 6.58 -11.60
C VAL A 158 -1.58 7.70 -12.00
N GLY A 159 -1.32 8.93 -11.58
CA GLY A 159 -2.20 10.07 -11.80
C GLY A 159 -3.51 9.97 -11.01
N ASP A 160 -4.49 10.76 -11.43
CA ASP A 160 -5.81 10.78 -10.79
C ASP A 160 -6.65 9.57 -11.20
N LEU A 161 -7.01 8.76 -10.22
CA LEU A 161 -7.90 7.62 -10.39
C LEU A 161 -9.34 8.01 -10.05
N ASP A 162 -10.27 7.48 -10.84
CA ASP A 162 -11.69 7.71 -10.60
C ASP A 162 -12.26 6.69 -9.60
N VAL A 163 -11.79 5.45 -9.65
CA VAL A 163 -12.26 4.39 -8.75
C VAL A 163 -11.15 3.36 -8.49
N VAL A 164 -11.10 2.90 -7.26
CA VAL A 164 -10.35 1.71 -6.85
C VAL A 164 -11.32 0.54 -6.70
N ILE A 165 -10.94 -0.61 -7.24
CA ILE A 165 -11.70 -1.86 -7.11
C ILE A 165 -10.81 -2.86 -6.37
N GLN A 166 -11.37 -3.49 -5.37
CA GLN A 166 -10.70 -4.51 -4.58
C GLN A 166 -11.33 -5.87 -4.86
N ILE A 167 -10.54 -6.82 -5.35
CA ILE A 167 -10.94 -8.22 -5.46
C ILE A 167 -10.65 -8.90 -4.14
N ASP A 168 -11.69 -9.44 -3.50
CA ASP A 168 -11.70 -9.99 -2.15
C ASP A 168 -11.15 -9.00 -1.10
N ALA A 169 -10.80 -9.47 0.11
CA ALA A 169 -10.31 -8.59 1.16
C ALA A 169 -8.82 -8.33 1.04
N PRO A 170 -8.32 -7.11 1.26
CA PRO A 170 -6.91 -6.91 1.54
C PRO A 170 -6.54 -7.52 2.90
N SER A 171 -5.26 -7.83 3.08
CA SER A 171 -4.76 -8.48 4.31
C SER A 171 -4.88 -7.59 5.55
N THR A 172 -4.93 -6.26 5.40
CA THR A 172 -4.97 -5.29 6.50
C THR A 172 -5.85 -4.09 6.16
N VAL A 173 -6.35 -3.41 7.21
CA VAL A 173 -7.04 -2.12 7.07
C VAL A 173 -6.08 -1.05 6.56
N SER A 174 -4.81 -1.08 6.96
CA SER A 174 -3.77 -0.18 6.45
C SER A 174 -3.62 -0.30 4.93
N SER A 175 -3.53 -1.52 4.37
CA SER A 175 -3.54 -1.76 2.92
C SER A 175 -4.79 -1.19 2.26
N PHE A 176 -5.97 -1.43 2.82
CA PHE A 176 -7.22 -0.85 2.31
C PHE A 176 -7.15 0.68 2.23
N LEU A 177 -6.69 1.34 3.31
CA LEU A 177 -6.57 2.79 3.35
C LEU A 177 -5.59 3.33 2.30
N GLN A 178 -4.45 2.66 2.09
CA GLN A 178 -3.46 3.02 1.08
C GLN A 178 -4.02 2.88 -0.34
N ARG A 179 -4.75 1.79 -0.63
CA ARG A 179 -5.42 1.54 -1.91
C ARG A 179 -6.50 2.61 -2.16
N MET A 180 -7.38 2.84 -1.20
CA MET A 180 -8.44 3.85 -1.28
C MET A 180 -7.85 5.27 -1.44
N GLY A 181 -6.72 5.56 -0.80
CA GLY A 181 -5.99 6.83 -0.92
C GLY A 181 -5.44 7.13 -2.32
N ARG A 182 -5.59 6.20 -3.28
CA ARG A 182 -5.31 6.45 -4.71
C ARG A 182 -6.43 7.20 -5.43
N THR A 183 -7.61 7.32 -4.82
CA THR A 183 -8.75 8.10 -5.31
C THR A 183 -8.99 9.35 -4.49
N GLY A 184 -9.84 10.26 -4.97
CA GLY A 184 -10.26 11.44 -4.24
C GLY A 184 -9.18 12.50 -4.04
N ARG A 185 -8.14 12.54 -4.89
CA ARG A 185 -7.06 13.52 -4.81
C ARG A 185 -7.42 14.88 -5.41
N ARG A 186 -8.42 14.94 -6.28
CA ARG A 186 -8.92 16.20 -6.86
C ARG A 186 -9.75 16.95 -5.82
N ALA A 187 -9.67 18.28 -5.83
CA ALA A 187 -10.51 19.12 -4.99
C ALA A 187 -12.00 18.82 -5.22
N GLY A 188 -12.72 18.47 -4.15
CA GLY A 188 -14.15 18.14 -4.21
C GLY A 188 -14.48 16.71 -4.62
N ALA A 189 -13.49 15.89 -4.98
CA ALA A 189 -13.71 14.46 -5.28
C ALA A 189 -13.76 13.65 -3.97
N ARG A 190 -14.74 12.73 -3.87
CA ARG A 190 -14.77 11.74 -2.78
C ARG A 190 -13.91 10.53 -3.12
N ARG A 191 -13.33 9.93 -2.10
CA ARG A 191 -12.69 8.61 -2.23
C ARG A 191 -13.76 7.61 -2.60
N ASN A 192 -13.43 6.71 -3.55
CA ASN A 192 -14.37 5.70 -4.04
C ASN A 192 -13.67 4.34 -4.12
N CYS A 193 -14.27 3.34 -3.50
CA CYS A 193 -13.77 1.98 -3.50
C CYS A 193 -14.90 0.96 -3.65
N LEU A 194 -14.76 0.04 -4.60
CA LEU A 194 -15.69 -1.06 -4.82
C LEU A 194 -15.01 -2.38 -4.46
N PHE A 195 -15.57 -3.11 -3.51
CA PHE A 195 -15.16 -4.48 -3.20
C PHE A 195 -15.99 -5.46 -4.01
N LEU A 196 -15.33 -6.38 -4.69
CA LEU A 196 -15.94 -7.50 -5.41
C LEU A 196 -15.43 -8.81 -4.81
N ALA A 197 -16.24 -9.40 -3.95
CA ALA A 197 -15.90 -10.67 -3.32
C ALA A 197 -16.20 -11.85 -4.26
N THR A 198 -15.16 -12.63 -4.56
CA THR A 198 -15.27 -13.79 -5.47
C THR A 198 -15.65 -15.06 -4.73
N THR A 199 -15.53 -15.08 -3.41
CA THR A 199 -15.88 -16.19 -2.54
C THR A 199 -16.66 -15.71 -1.32
N TYR A 200 -17.41 -16.61 -0.68
CA TYR A 200 -18.09 -16.28 0.57
C TYR A 200 -17.11 -15.91 1.69
N GLN A 201 -15.97 -16.57 1.76
CA GLN A 201 -14.92 -16.23 2.70
C GLN A 201 -14.35 -14.83 2.42
N GLY A 202 -14.07 -14.50 1.16
CA GLY A 202 -13.63 -13.17 0.74
C GLY A 202 -14.65 -12.09 1.11
N PHE A 203 -15.94 -12.39 0.99
CA PHE A 203 -17.01 -11.48 1.41
C PHE A 203 -17.00 -11.22 2.93
N LEU A 204 -16.88 -12.26 3.76
CA LEU A 204 -16.83 -12.11 5.21
C LEU A 204 -15.58 -11.34 5.67
N LEU A 205 -14.42 -11.63 5.07
CA LEU A 205 -13.18 -10.90 5.37
C LEU A 205 -13.30 -9.42 4.96
N SER A 206 -13.89 -9.13 3.80
CA SER A 206 -14.16 -7.76 3.36
C SER A 206 -15.06 -7.01 4.33
N LEU A 207 -16.12 -7.64 4.83
CA LEU A 207 -16.98 -7.07 5.88
C LEU A 207 -16.18 -6.75 7.15
N GLY A 208 -15.29 -7.67 7.58
CA GLY A 208 -14.44 -7.45 8.74
C GLY A 208 -13.50 -6.25 8.57
N VAL A 209 -12.86 -6.10 7.41
CA VAL A 209 -12.02 -4.94 7.08
C VAL A 209 -12.84 -3.64 7.10
N LEU A 210 -14.01 -3.64 6.47
CA LEU A 210 -14.88 -2.46 6.43
C LEU A 210 -15.43 -2.09 7.79
N GLN A 211 -15.79 -3.06 8.63
CA GLN A 211 -16.20 -2.81 10.00
C GLN A 211 -15.09 -2.15 10.81
N LYS A 212 -13.86 -2.68 10.74
CA LYS A 212 -12.70 -2.08 11.44
C LYS A 212 -12.40 -0.67 10.94
N TRP A 213 -12.49 -0.44 9.64
CA TRP A 213 -12.36 0.91 9.09
C TRP A 213 -13.45 1.86 9.63
N GLN A 214 -14.72 1.45 9.69
CA GLN A 214 -15.80 2.25 10.24
C GLN A 214 -15.61 2.57 11.73
N GLU A 215 -14.99 1.65 12.49
CA GLU A 215 -14.57 1.86 13.89
C GLU A 215 -13.34 2.78 13.99
N ALA A 216 -12.84 3.34 12.88
CA ALA A 216 -11.61 4.12 12.79
C ALA A 216 -10.36 3.36 13.33
N TRP A 217 -10.40 2.02 13.27
CA TRP A 217 -9.30 1.18 13.70
C TRP A 217 -8.33 0.92 12.54
N VAL A 218 -7.05 0.88 12.84
CA VAL A 218 -5.97 0.48 11.94
C VAL A 218 -4.91 -0.26 12.73
N GLU A 219 -4.15 -1.12 12.06
CA GLU A 219 -3.07 -1.87 12.66
C GLU A 219 -1.97 -0.95 13.20
N ALA A 220 -1.34 -1.36 14.32
CA ALA A 220 -0.12 -0.74 14.80
C ALA A 220 1.08 -1.19 13.95
N ALA A 221 1.94 -0.27 13.56
CA ALA A 221 3.24 -0.60 12.98
C ALA A 221 4.22 -0.92 14.09
N LEU A 222 4.44 -2.21 14.34
CA LEU A 222 5.31 -2.68 15.42
C LEU A 222 6.56 -3.34 14.85
N PRO A 223 7.76 -2.91 15.30
CA PRO A 223 9.01 -3.56 14.92
C PRO A 223 9.03 -5.02 15.41
N PRO A 224 9.55 -5.95 14.60
CA PRO A 224 9.77 -7.32 15.07
C PRO A 224 10.62 -7.31 16.35
N PRO A 225 10.27 -8.09 17.36
CA PRO A 225 11.14 -8.28 18.50
C PRO A 225 12.39 -9.08 18.08
N GLU A 226 13.49 -8.86 18.79
CA GLU A 226 14.70 -9.70 18.68
C GLU A 226 15.26 -9.86 17.25
N PRO A 227 15.71 -8.79 16.58
CA PRO A 227 16.19 -8.83 15.20
C PRO A 227 17.62 -9.44 15.12
N TRP A 228 17.79 -10.68 15.54
CA TRP A 228 19.09 -11.34 15.70
C TRP A 228 19.91 -11.40 14.41
N GLY A 229 19.25 -11.56 13.26
CA GLY A 229 19.91 -11.53 11.94
C GLY A 229 20.56 -10.18 11.66
N VAL A 230 19.87 -9.09 11.97
CA VAL A 230 20.39 -7.73 11.79
C VAL A 230 21.51 -7.46 12.79
N VAL A 231 21.36 -7.88 14.05
CA VAL A 231 22.40 -7.73 15.09
C VAL A 231 23.69 -8.43 14.66
N ALA A 232 23.61 -9.68 14.21
CA ALA A 232 24.79 -10.43 13.74
C ALA A 232 25.45 -9.75 12.53
N GLN A 233 24.67 -9.32 11.54
CA GLN A 233 25.17 -8.61 10.37
C GLN A 233 25.86 -7.29 10.75
N GLN A 234 25.25 -6.49 11.62
CA GLN A 234 25.83 -5.21 12.04
C GLN A 234 27.06 -5.37 12.90
N ALA A 235 27.12 -6.37 13.78
CA ALA A 235 28.31 -6.69 14.55
C ALA A 235 29.49 -7.06 13.64
N LEU A 236 29.28 -7.91 12.64
CA LEU A 236 30.31 -8.25 11.66
C LEU A 236 30.75 -7.02 10.84
N ALA A 237 29.83 -6.18 10.42
CA ALA A 237 30.14 -4.96 9.68
C ALA A 237 31.01 -3.99 10.52
N MET A 238 30.71 -3.82 11.82
CA MET A 238 31.52 -2.98 12.73
C MET A 238 32.93 -3.54 12.94
N VAL A 239 33.07 -4.84 13.10
CA VAL A 239 34.38 -5.50 13.22
C VAL A 239 35.23 -5.29 11.97
N LEU A 240 34.64 -5.44 10.78
CA LEU A 240 35.32 -5.23 9.50
C LEU A 240 35.73 -3.76 9.26
N GLU A 241 35.00 -2.82 9.82
CA GLU A 241 35.25 -1.39 9.69
C GLU A 241 36.37 -0.91 10.63
N GLN A 242 36.51 -1.55 11.80
CA GLN A 242 37.52 -1.17 12.81
C GLN A 242 38.86 -1.89 12.60
N GLY A 243 38.95 -2.87 11.68
CA GLY A 243 40.17 -3.66 11.40
C GLY A 243 40.29 -4.82 12.32
#